data_7fa5078fe220013c1eb0ad84899729e8
#
_entry.id   7fa5078fe220013c1eb0ad84899729e8
#
_cell.length_a   1.000
_cell.length_b   1.000
_cell.length_c   1.000
_cell.angle_alpha   90.00
_cell.angle_beta   90.00
_cell.angle_gamma   90.00
#
_symmetry.space_group_name_H-M   'P 1'
#
loop_
_entity.id
_entity.type
_entity.pdbx_description
1 polymer ?
#
loop_
_entity_poly.entity_id
_entity_poly.type
_entity_poly.pdbx_seq_one_letter_code
_entity_poly.pdbx_strand_id
1 'polypeptide(L)'
;MTDLRAPVPPTGDSPADNLTLAPASVTDDRHRLHPAWIVAGVGFVALLGAAAFRSVPSVLIEPLHTEFGWSHATISTAISLNMLLYGLISPFAAALMDRFGIRKVVCSALVLIAAGSGLTVFMTQAWQLVATWGLLVGVGVGSMSMPFVATITGRWFVRSRGLVTGVLTAAGATGQLVFLPLVSMLATEHGWRLPSLLVAAVALSVVPLVWLFVRDYPSDVGVRAYGAPAGSDAGARVPIAGGANRALKVLASVARRPGFWLLAGGFAICGASTNGLVGTHFVTAAHDHGMPPTTAAGLLALVGIFDVAGTIASGWLSDRIDPRYLLLGYYSLRGLSLLILPSLLGPHTQPSMWVFIVFYGLDWIATVPPTVLLCRELFGADGPIAFGWVFAAHQVGAAIAATGAGLIRDLQGSYDLAWYLAGALCGIAAAMSMLVRRPKTAG
;
A
#
# COMPACT_ATOMS: atom_id res chain seq x y z
N MET A 1 -80.18 17.63 40.43
CA MET A 1 -80.16 18.41 41.67
C MET A 1 -78.83 18.19 42.33
N THR A 2 -78.18 19.29 42.58
CA THR A 2 -76.98 19.56 43.39
C THR A 2 -75.63 19.09 42.92
N ASP A 3 -75.03 20.01 42.26
CA ASP A 3 -73.64 20.20 41.93
C ASP A 3 -72.75 20.33 43.19
N LEU A 4 -71.69 19.59 43.31
CA LEU A 4 -70.63 19.82 44.28
C LEU A 4 -69.28 19.72 43.58
N ARG A 5 -68.84 20.88 43.06
CA ARG A 5 -67.42 21.10 42.63
C ARG A 5 -66.53 21.23 43.87
N ALA A 6 -65.52 20.40 43.97
CA ALA A 6 -64.43 20.57 44.90
C ALA A 6 -63.35 21.56 44.35
N PRO A 7 -62.72 22.38 45.18
CA PRO A 7 -61.75 23.42 44.72
C PRO A 7 -60.38 22.78 44.42
N VAL A 8 -59.80 23.28 43.29
CA VAL A 8 -58.42 23.00 42.86
C VAL A 8 -57.43 23.77 43.72
N PRO A 9 -56.39 23.14 44.27
CA PRO A 9 -55.32 23.89 44.96
C PRO A 9 -54.41 24.61 43.95
N PRO A 10 -53.77 25.73 44.37
CA PRO A 10 -52.90 26.53 43.52
C PRO A 10 -51.59 25.80 43.23
N THR A 11 -51.22 25.82 41.99
CA THR A 11 -49.92 25.36 41.50
C THR A 11 -48.81 26.28 42.02
N GLY A 12 -47.97 25.76 42.91
CA GLY A 12 -46.74 26.41 43.31
C GLY A 12 -45.75 26.45 42.16
N ASP A 13 -45.26 27.67 41.87
CA ASP A 13 -44.11 27.92 40.99
C ASP A 13 -42.86 27.25 41.57
N SER A 14 -42.41 26.19 40.91
CA SER A 14 -41.06 25.69 41.10
C SER A 14 -40.13 26.38 40.12
N PRO A 15 -39.07 27.03 40.55
CA PRO A 15 -38.08 27.60 39.62
C PRO A 15 -37.30 26.41 39.03
N ALA A 16 -37.71 25.99 37.84
CA ALA A 16 -36.91 25.09 37.03
C ALA A 16 -35.60 25.79 36.70
N ASP A 17 -34.53 25.30 37.28
CA ASP A 17 -33.13 25.62 36.92
C ASP A 17 -32.95 25.45 35.42
N ASN A 18 -32.96 26.58 34.70
CA ASN A 18 -32.49 26.71 33.35
C ASN A 18 -30.95 26.62 33.37
N LEU A 19 -30.43 25.41 33.62
CA LEU A 19 -29.09 25.05 33.20
C LEU A 19 -29.09 24.90 31.67
N THR A 20 -29.14 26.01 30.98
CA THR A 20 -28.67 26.12 29.59
C THR A 20 -27.20 25.79 29.61
N LEU A 21 -26.87 24.50 29.40
CA LEU A 21 -25.54 24.10 28.98
C LEU A 21 -25.22 24.93 27.73
N ALA A 22 -24.44 25.98 27.91
CA ALA A 22 -23.87 26.73 26.80
C ALA A 22 -23.22 25.70 25.86
N PRO A 23 -23.51 25.73 24.53
CA PRO A 23 -22.80 24.86 23.61
C PRO A 23 -21.33 25.16 23.76
N ALA A 24 -20.56 24.13 24.11
CA ALA A 24 -19.12 24.23 24.19
C ALA A 24 -18.66 24.97 22.92
N SER A 25 -18.08 26.13 23.10
CA SER A 25 -17.57 26.94 22.00
C SER A 25 -16.62 26.08 21.18
N VAL A 26 -17.09 25.63 20.01
CA VAL A 26 -16.23 25.07 18.97
C VAL A 26 -15.31 26.21 18.58
N THR A 27 -14.15 26.30 19.20
CA THR A 27 -13.11 27.23 18.82
C THR A 27 -12.88 27.04 17.32
N ASP A 28 -13.14 28.10 16.57
CA ASP A 28 -12.87 28.21 15.12
C ASP A 28 -11.34 28.20 14.93
N ASP A 29 -10.78 27.00 14.89
CA ASP A 29 -9.35 26.74 14.85
C ASP A 29 -8.86 26.79 13.38
N ARG A 30 -9.23 27.88 12.67
CA ARG A 30 -8.90 28.07 11.24
C ARG A 30 -7.41 28.20 10.96
N HIS A 31 -6.54 28.22 11.99
CA HIS A 31 -5.10 28.39 11.84
C HIS A 31 -4.24 27.24 12.34
N ARG A 32 -4.80 26.18 12.93
CA ARG A 32 -4.02 25.02 13.34
C ARG A 32 -4.19 23.88 12.35
N LEU A 33 -3.05 23.29 11.96
CA LEU A 33 -3.02 22.12 11.08
C LEU A 33 -3.87 21.01 11.71
N HIS A 34 -4.90 20.52 10.98
CA HIS A 34 -5.75 19.46 11.50
C HIS A 34 -4.93 18.21 11.83
N PRO A 35 -5.10 17.56 13.00
CA PRO A 35 -4.29 16.42 13.44
C PRO A 35 -4.22 15.26 12.42
N ALA A 36 -5.21 15.10 11.56
CA ALA A 36 -5.20 14.13 10.46
C ALA A 36 -3.97 14.29 9.54
N TRP A 37 -3.55 15.51 9.26
CA TRP A 37 -2.39 15.79 8.41
C TRP A 37 -1.06 15.44 9.11
N ILE A 38 -1.00 15.58 10.43
CA ILE A 38 0.16 15.16 11.23
C ILE A 38 0.27 13.63 11.18
N VAL A 39 -0.85 12.91 11.38
CA VAL A 39 -0.87 11.43 11.30
C VAL A 39 -0.51 10.96 9.89
N ALA A 40 -1.02 11.61 8.84
CA ALA A 40 -0.67 11.29 7.46
C ALA A 40 0.82 11.58 7.18
N GLY A 41 1.36 12.72 7.63
CA GLY A 41 2.77 13.07 7.46
C GLY A 41 3.72 12.09 8.16
N VAL A 42 3.42 11.73 9.40
CA VAL A 42 4.22 10.71 10.11
C VAL A 42 4.02 9.32 9.48
N GLY A 43 2.82 9.00 9.01
CA GLY A 43 2.55 7.79 8.24
C GLY A 43 3.38 7.72 6.94
N PHE A 44 3.51 8.87 6.24
CA PHE A 44 4.37 8.98 5.05
C PHE A 44 5.84 8.71 5.39
N VAL A 45 6.36 9.34 6.45
CA VAL A 45 7.74 9.13 6.91
C VAL A 45 7.96 7.66 7.32
N ALA A 46 6.98 7.04 7.98
CA ALA A 46 7.07 5.64 8.36
C ALA A 46 7.11 4.70 7.14
N LEU A 47 6.28 4.95 6.12
CA LEU A 47 6.28 4.18 4.87
C LEU A 47 7.57 4.39 4.06
N LEU A 48 8.06 5.64 4.01
CA LEU A 48 9.32 5.98 3.36
C LEU A 48 10.49 5.27 4.05
N GLY A 49 10.57 5.31 5.38
CA GLY A 49 11.60 4.61 6.15
C GLY A 49 11.50 3.09 6.00
N ALA A 50 10.28 2.54 5.99
CA ALA A 50 10.08 1.11 5.74
C ALA A 50 10.49 0.70 4.31
N ALA A 51 10.41 1.60 3.33
CA ALA A 51 10.82 1.31 1.95
C ALA A 51 12.34 1.15 1.78
N ALA A 52 13.15 1.64 2.70
CA ALA A 52 14.61 1.47 2.68
C ALA A 52 15.01 -0.01 2.57
N PHE A 53 14.26 -0.92 3.22
CA PHE A 53 14.55 -2.35 3.14
C PHE A 53 14.45 -2.93 1.72
N ARG A 54 13.57 -2.38 0.85
CA ARG A 54 13.38 -2.87 -0.52
C ARG A 54 14.60 -2.66 -1.41
N SER A 55 15.44 -1.68 -1.07
CA SER A 55 16.64 -1.36 -1.82
C SER A 55 17.81 -2.29 -1.51
N VAL A 56 17.74 -3.02 -0.39
CA VAL A 56 18.86 -3.81 0.12
C VAL A 56 19.05 -5.16 -0.60
N PRO A 57 17.99 -5.94 -0.95
CA PRO A 57 18.17 -7.27 -1.54
C PRO A 57 19.01 -7.29 -2.82
N SER A 58 18.76 -6.34 -3.72
CA SER A 58 19.47 -6.25 -5.00
C SER A 58 20.97 -5.99 -4.84
N VAL A 59 21.37 -5.43 -3.70
CA VAL A 59 22.76 -5.04 -3.41
C VAL A 59 23.47 -6.07 -2.53
N LEU A 60 22.71 -6.92 -1.81
CA LEU A 60 23.29 -7.91 -0.89
C LEU A 60 23.66 -9.24 -1.53
N ILE A 61 23.06 -9.62 -2.66
CA ILE A 61 23.19 -10.97 -3.24
C ILE A 61 24.67 -11.29 -3.49
N GLU A 62 25.35 -10.47 -4.25
CA GLU A 62 26.75 -10.72 -4.64
C GLU A 62 27.74 -10.65 -3.46
N PRO A 63 27.68 -9.64 -2.56
CA PRO A 63 28.53 -9.62 -1.38
C PRO A 63 28.36 -10.84 -0.46
N LEU A 64 27.13 -11.32 -0.26
CA LEU A 64 26.86 -12.51 0.55
C LEU A 64 27.35 -13.79 -0.12
N HIS A 65 27.18 -13.90 -1.44
CA HIS A 65 27.73 -15.01 -2.22
C HIS A 65 29.28 -15.05 -2.08
N THR A 66 29.93 -13.91 -2.24
CA THR A 66 31.39 -13.82 -2.20
C THR A 66 31.94 -14.09 -0.80
N GLU A 67 31.32 -13.55 0.27
CA GLU A 67 31.84 -13.67 1.65
C GLU A 67 31.58 -15.06 2.26
N PHE A 68 30.36 -15.61 2.04
CA PHE A 68 29.96 -16.86 2.71
C PHE A 68 29.94 -18.09 1.78
N GLY A 69 30.13 -17.92 0.48
CA GLY A 69 30.03 -19.01 -0.50
C GLY A 69 28.61 -19.55 -0.67
N TRP A 70 27.57 -18.84 -0.20
CA TRP A 70 26.18 -19.31 -0.33
C TRP A 70 25.71 -19.20 -1.77
N SER A 71 24.95 -20.20 -2.21
CA SER A 71 24.38 -20.15 -3.56
C SER A 71 23.39 -18.99 -3.70
N HIS A 72 23.28 -18.44 -4.91
CA HIS A 72 22.28 -17.42 -5.24
C HIS A 72 20.85 -17.90 -4.93
N ALA A 73 20.56 -19.19 -5.14
CA ALA A 73 19.29 -19.81 -4.79
C ALA A 73 18.98 -19.74 -3.29
N THR A 74 20.00 -19.98 -2.44
CA THR A 74 19.85 -19.88 -0.97
C THR A 74 19.53 -18.45 -0.53
N ILE A 75 20.23 -17.46 -1.07
CA ILE A 75 19.99 -16.03 -0.77
C ILE A 75 18.61 -15.60 -1.28
N SER A 76 18.26 -16.02 -2.50
CA SER A 76 16.96 -15.72 -3.11
C SER A 76 15.80 -16.33 -2.34
N THR A 77 15.99 -17.44 -1.61
CA THR A 77 14.94 -18.01 -0.75
C THR A 77 14.51 -17.03 0.35
N ALA A 78 15.46 -16.32 0.98
CA ALA A 78 15.13 -15.31 1.98
C ALA A 78 14.35 -14.13 1.37
N ILE A 79 14.74 -13.70 0.17
CA ILE A 79 14.07 -12.62 -0.57
C ILE A 79 12.64 -13.05 -0.95
N SER A 80 12.48 -14.25 -1.46
CA SER A 80 11.18 -14.81 -1.86
C SER A 80 10.24 -14.95 -0.67
N LEU A 81 10.74 -15.42 0.48
CA LEU A 81 9.95 -15.50 1.71
C LEU A 81 9.50 -14.10 2.17
N ASN A 82 10.40 -13.11 2.12
CA ASN A 82 10.07 -11.72 2.46
C ASN A 82 8.93 -11.19 1.57
N MET A 83 9.03 -11.36 0.25
CA MET A 83 8.01 -10.92 -0.70
C MET A 83 6.67 -11.61 -0.47
N LEU A 84 6.69 -12.92 -0.20
CA LEU A 84 5.49 -13.68 0.12
C LEU A 84 4.81 -13.14 1.38
N LEU A 85 5.58 -12.92 2.44
CA LEU A 85 5.07 -12.39 3.71
C LEU A 85 4.58 -10.95 3.57
N TYR A 86 5.22 -10.13 2.72
CA TYR A 86 4.76 -8.78 2.42
C TYR A 86 3.29 -8.76 1.93
N GLY A 87 2.89 -9.72 1.12
CA GLY A 87 1.51 -9.86 0.67
C GLY A 87 0.60 -10.50 1.71
N LEU A 88 0.99 -11.67 2.23
CA LEU A 88 0.13 -12.49 3.07
C LEU A 88 -0.12 -11.91 4.48
N ILE A 89 0.83 -11.16 5.04
CA ILE A 89 0.67 -10.50 6.35
C ILE A 89 -0.28 -9.32 6.30
N SER A 90 -0.41 -8.67 5.13
CA SER A 90 -1.23 -7.48 4.94
C SER A 90 -2.64 -7.52 5.54
N PRO A 91 -3.50 -8.51 5.25
CA PRO A 91 -4.86 -8.54 5.81
C PRO A 91 -4.87 -8.79 7.32
N PHE A 92 -3.89 -9.54 7.83
CA PHE A 92 -3.74 -9.77 9.27
C PHE A 92 -3.26 -8.50 9.99
N ALA A 93 -2.35 -7.75 9.39
CA ALA A 93 -1.89 -6.47 9.92
C ALA A 93 -3.05 -5.46 10.05
N ALA A 94 -3.94 -5.36 9.04
CA ALA A 94 -5.14 -4.54 9.12
C ALA A 94 -6.03 -4.95 10.29
N ALA A 95 -6.27 -6.26 10.47
CA ALA A 95 -7.06 -6.79 11.58
C ALA A 95 -6.41 -6.55 12.95
N LEU A 96 -5.06 -6.59 13.03
CA LEU A 96 -4.31 -6.26 14.24
C LEU A 96 -4.37 -4.76 14.55
N MET A 97 -4.31 -3.89 13.51
CA MET A 97 -4.49 -2.44 13.66
C MET A 97 -5.89 -2.09 14.19
N ASP A 98 -6.91 -2.84 13.79
CA ASP A 98 -8.26 -2.66 14.31
C ASP A 98 -8.35 -3.04 15.80
N ARG A 99 -7.65 -4.09 16.22
CA ARG A 99 -7.69 -4.59 17.60
C ARG A 99 -6.78 -3.82 18.54
N PHE A 100 -5.53 -3.59 18.15
CA PHE A 100 -4.47 -3.06 19.03
C PHE A 100 -4.17 -1.58 18.76
N GLY A 101 -4.71 -1.02 17.69
CA GLY A 101 -4.44 0.34 17.21
C GLY A 101 -3.29 0.40 16.19
N ILE A 102 -3.32 1.45 15.37
CA ILE A 102 -2.30 1.71 14.34
C ILE A 102 -0.93 1.90 14.99
N ARG A 103 -0.88 2.73 16.04
CA ARG A 103 0.37 3.12 16.71
C ARG A 103 1.18 1.92 17.17
N LYS A 104 0.56 0.98 17.90
CA LYS A 104 1.26 -0.19 18.44
C LYS A 104 1.73 -1.13 17.34
N VAL A 105 0.87 -1.40 16.35
CA VAL A 105 1.21 -2.32 15.24
C VAL A 105 2.35 -1.76 14.41
N VAL A 106 2.31 -0.47 14.07
CA VAL A 106 3.37 0.18 13.28
C VAL A 106 4.69 0.25 14.04
N CYS A 107 4.67 0.61 15.33
CA CYS A 107 5.90 0.58 16.14
C CYS A 107 6.50 -0.83 16.23
N SER A 108 5.65 -1.86 16.45
CA SER A 108 6.11 -3.26 16.46
C SER A 108 6.69 -3.68 15.11
N ALA A 109 6.07 -3.26 14.00
CA ALA A 109 6.56 -3.53 12.64
C ALA A 109 7.94 -2.89 12.40
N LEU A 110 8.11 -1.62 12.77
CA LEU A 110 9.39 -0.92 12.65
C LEU A 110 10.49 -1.56 13.52
N VAL A 111 10.14 -1.99 14.74
CA VAL A 111 11.07 -2.74 15.60
C VAL A 111 11.44 -4.09 14.99
N LEU A 112 10.51 -4.82 14.38
CA LEU A 112 10.80 -6.07 13.67
C LEU A 112 11.72 -5.84 12.47
N ILE A 113 11.49 -4.79 11.68
CA ILE A 113 12.37 -4.41 10.57
C ILE A 113 13.77 -4.09 11.09
N ALA A 114 13.86 -3.28 12.14
CA ALA A 114 15.13 -2.90 12.73
C ALA A 114 15.88 -4.09 13.32
N ALA A 115 15.20 -4.94 14.08
CA ALA A 115 15.78 -6.15 14.67
C ALA A 115 16.25 -7.13 13.57
N GLY A 116 15.37 -7.40 12.58
CA GLY A 116 15.72 -8.29 11.47
C GLY A 116 16.93 -7.78 10.68
N SER A 117 16.92 -6.49 10.29
CA SER A 117 18.04 -5.89 9.56
C SER A 117 19.33 -5.80 10.40
N GLY A 118 19.22 -5.41 11.68
CA GLY A 118 20.37 -5.30 12.57
C GLY A 118 20.97 -6.67 12.93
N LEU A 119 20.15 -7.67 13.19
CA LEU A 119 20.60 -9.03 13.49
C LEU A 119 21.27 -9.71 12.28
N THR A 120 20.89 -9.33 11.05
CA THR A 120 21.53 -9.83 9.83
C THR A 120 23.04 -9.60 9.85
N VAL A 121 23.53 -8.53 10.49
CA VAL A 121 24.96 -8.21 10.55
C VAL A 121 25.80 -9.28 11.28
N PHE A 122 25.17 -10.01 12.20
CA PHE A 122 25.80 -11.06 13.00
C PHE A 122 25.63 -12.47 12.44
N MET A 123 25.03 -12.61 11.25
CA MET A 123 24.78 -13.93 10.67
C MET A 123 26.08 -14.60 10.23
N THR A 124 26.10 -15.92 10.40
CA THR A 124 27.18 -16.81 9.97
C THR A 124 26.64 -18.02 9.18
N GLN A 125 25.33 -18.22 9.23
CA GLN A 125 24.64 -19.37 8.62
C GLN A 125 23.50 -18.88 7.71
N ALA A 126 23.28 -19.53 6.59
CA ALA A 126 22.27 -19.15 5.60
C ALA A 126 20.82 -19.14 6.16
N TRP A 127 20.48 -20.06 7.07
CA TRP A 127 19.17 -20.08 7.71
C TRP A 127 18.89 -18.82 8.53
N GLN A 128 19.95 -18.18 9.09
CA GLN A 128 19.82 -16.92 9.84
C GLN A 128 19.37 -15.78 8.92
N LEU A 129 19.83 -15.74 7.66
CA LEU A 129 19.34 -14.79 6.66
C LEU A 129 17.85 -14.98 6.40
N VAL A 130 17.41 -16.26 6.27
CA VAL A 130 15.98 -16.57 6.09
C VAL A 130 15.17 -16.15 7.31
N ALA A 131 15.67 -16.39 8.52
CA ALA A 131 14.98 -16.00 9.76
C ALA A 131 14.96 -14.48 9.97
N THR A 132 16.06 -13.78 9.75
CA THR A 132 16.17 -12.34 10.01
C THR A 132 15.56 -11.52 8.87
N TRP A 133 16.07 -11.67 7.67
CA TRP A 133 15.61 -10.91 6.51
C TRP A 133 14.30 -11.44 5.92
N GLY A 134 14.21 -12.75 5.74
CA GLY A 134 13.02 -13.38 5.19
C GLY A 134 11.82 -13.20 6.11
N LEU A 135 11.92 -13.70 7.35
CA LEU A 135 10.78 -13.75 8.28
C LEU A 135 10.59 -12.43 9.05
N LEU A 136 11.58 -11.98 9.85
CA LEU A 136 11.37 -10.81 10.72
C LEU A 136 11.11 -9.54 9.92
N VAL A 137 11.97 -9.22 8.95
CA VAL A 137 11.77 -8.06 8.09
C VAL A 137 10.50 -8.25 7.25
N GLY A 138 10.25 -9.45 6.70
CA GLY A 138 9.05 -9.74 5.90
C GLY A 138 7.74 -9.51 6.65
N VAL A 139 7.63 -9.95 7.90
CA VAL A 139 6.47 -9.69 8.76
C VAL A 139 6.35 -8.20 9.09
N GLY A 140 7.48 -7.53 9.40
CA GLY A 140 7.50 -6.12 9.69
C GLY A 140 6.96 -5.28 8.53
N VAL A 141 7.51 -5.48 7.33
CA VAL A 141 7.09 -4.70 6.15
C VAL A 141 5.70 -5.08 5.65
N GLY A 142 5.32 -6.35 5.75
CA GLY A 142 3.96 -6.79 5.47
C GLY A 142 2.93 -6.08 6.35
N SER A 143 3.29 -5.78 7.61
CA SER A 143 2.46 -5.02 8.53
C SER A 143 2.36 -3.53 8.18
N MET A 144 3.28 -3.00 7.39
CA MET A 144 3.30 -1.61 6.92
C MET A 144 2.97 -1.49 5.42
N SER A 145 2.30 -2.48 4.87
CA SER A 145 1.89 -2.52 3.47
C SER A 145 0.66 -1.65 3.19
N MET A 146 0.10 -1.76 1.99
CA MET A 146 -1.03 -0.95 1.53
C MET A 146 -2.24 -0.89 2.47
N PRO A 147 -2.63 -1.95 3.24
CA PRO A 147 -3.70 -1.83 4.24
C PRO A 147 -3.44 -0.82 5.36
N PHE A 148 -2.19 -0.54 5.69
CA PHE A 148 -1.86 0.56 6.61
C PHE A 148 -2.30 1.91 6.04
N VAL A 149 -2.02 2.17 4.76
CA VAL A 149 -2.51 3.35 4.03
C VAL A 149 -4.03 3.43 4.08
N ALA A 150 -4.71 2.31 3.73
CA ALA A 150 -6.17 2.23 3.74
C ALA A 150 -6.77 2.47 5.14
N THR A 151 -6.08 2.02 6.19
CA THR A 151 -6.52 2.20 7.58
C THR A 151 -6.40 3.67 8.01
N ILE A 152 -5.27 4.33 7.74
CA ILE A 152 -5.10 5.77 8.03
C ILE A 152 -6.16 6.58 7.29
N THR A 153 -6.23 6.44 5.97
CA THR A 153 -7.15 7.24 5.15
C THR A 153 -8.60 6.98 5.51
N GLY A 154 -8.90 5.73 5.84
CA GLY A 154 -10.23 5.32 6.26
C GLY A 154 -10.70 5.92 7.58
N ARG A 155 -9.83 6.06 8.57
CA ARG A 155 -10.18 6.56 9.92
C ARG A 155 -10.09 8.08 10.02
N TRP A 156 -9.08 8.68 9.41
CA TRP A 156 -8.73 10.07 9.63
C TRP A 156 -9.30 11.04 8.61
N PHE A 157 -9.74 10.55 7.42
CA PHE A 157 -10.19 11.39 6.33
C PHE A 157 -11.58 11.00 5.83
N VAL A 158 -12.46 11.99 5.67
CA VAL A 158 -13.71 11.92 4.92
C VAL A 158 -13.52 12.62 3.57
N ARG A 159 -12.93 13.82 3.61
CA ARG A 159 -12.56 14.60 2.43
C ARG A 159 -11.13 14.27 2.00
N SER A 160 -10.85 14.30 0.71
CA SER A 160 -9.52 14.10 0.12
C SER A 160 -8.88 12.73 0.42
N ARG A 161 -9.71 11.69 0.61
CA ARG A 161 -9.22 10.32 0.89
C ARG A 161 -8.33 9.78 -0.22
N GLY A 162 -8.75 9.97 -1.48
CA GLY A 162 -8.00 9.51 -2.63
C GLY A 162 -6.63 10.18 -2.71
N LEU A 163 -6.57 11.51 -2.57
CA LEU A 163 -5.31 12.26 -2.56
C LEU A 163 -4.38 11.75 -1.46
N VAL A 164 -4.86 11.61 -0.22
CA VAL A 164 -4.02 11.14 0.90
C VAL A 164 -3.59 9.68 0.68
N THR A 165 -4.47 8.84 0.12
CA THR A 165 -4.09 7.47 -0.27
C THR A 165 -2.97 7.49 -1.30
N GLY A 166 -3.08 8.33 -2.34
CA GLY A 166 -2.06 8.48 -3.36
C GLY A 166 -0.71 8.94 -2.79
N VAL A 167 -0.72 9.99 -1.95
CA VAL A 167 0.49 10.51 -1.30
C VAL A 167 1.16 9.44 -0.42
N LEU A 168 0.39 8.76 0.42
CA LEU A 168 0.93 7.71 1.29
C LEU A 168 1.45 6.50 0.50
N THR A 169 0.77 6.13 -0.59
CA THR A 169 1.22 5.04 -1.46
C THR A 169 2.53 5.39 -2.17
N ALA A 170 2.66 6.64 -2.64
CA ALA A 170 3.85 7.13 -3.29
C ALA A 170 5.09 7.15 -2.36
N ALA A 171 4.89 7.17 -1.03
CA ALA A 171 6.00 7.11 -0.07
C ALA A 171 6.90 5.87 -0.27
N GLY A 172 6.31 4.72 -0.67
CA GLY A 172 7.06 3.50 -0.96
C GLY A 172 8.01 3.65 -2.14
N ALA A 173 7.52 4.21 -3.26
CA ALA A 173 8.34 4.47 -4.45
C ALA A 173 9.38 5.56 -4.17
N THR A 174 8.99 6.63 -3.50
CA THR A 174 9.92 7.71 -3.08
C THR A 174 11.04 7.18 -2.21
N GLY A 175 10.71 6.32 -1.24
CA GLY A 175 11.73 5.72 -0.36
C GLY A 175 12.71 4.84 -1.12
N GLN A 176 12.24 4.06 -2.10
CA GLN A 176 13.13 3.26 -2.93
C GLN A 176 14.07 4.13 -3.77
N LEU A 177 13.56 5.22 -4.37
CA LEU A 177 14.38 6.17 -5.14
C LEU A 177 15.46 6.85 -4.27
N VAL A 178 15.14 7.18 -3.02
CA VAL A 178 16.08 7.84 -2.09
C VAL A 178 17.11 6.84 -1.55
N PHE A 179 16.66 5.67 -1.12
CA PHE A 179 17.54 4.73 -0.41
C PHE A 179 18.36 3.83 -1.33
N LEU A 180 17.89 3.51 -2.55
CA LEU A 180 18.63 2.61 -3.45
C LEU A 180 20.04 3.14 -3.81
N PRO A 181 20.22 4.40 -4.23
CA PRO A 181 21.55 4.92 -4.50
C PRO A 181 22.42 4.94 -3.25
N LEU A 182 21.88 5.35 -2.10
CA LEU A 182 22.60 5.41 -0.84
C LEU A 182 23.05 4.02 -0.37
N VAL A 183 22.17 3.03 -0.41
CA VAL A 183 22.45 1.65 -0.04
C VAL A 183 23.50 1.04 -0.97
N SER A 184 23.39 1.30 -2.28
CA SER A 184 24.34 0.81 -3.28
C SER A 184 25.75 1.38 -3.07
N MET A 185 25.85 2.70 -2.86
CA MET A 185 27.11 3.37 -2.57
C MET A 185 27.78 2.80 -1.30
N LEU A 186 27.02 2.71 -0.20
CA LEU A 186 27.53 2.18 1.06
C LEU A 186 27.95 0.71 0.95
N ALA A 187 27.22 -0.11 0.19
CA ALA A 187 27.58 -1.51 0.00
C ALA A 187 28.86 -1.67 -0.82
N THR A 188 29.09 -0.82 -1.81
CA THR A 188 30.31 -0.84 -2.63
C THR A 188 31.54 -0.39 -1.84
N GLU A 189 31.40 0.64 -1.01
CA GLU A 189 32.54 1.23 -0.29
C GLU A 189 32.84 0.53 1.04
N HIS A 190 31.82 0.05 1.75
CA HIS A 190 31.92 -0.43 3.14
C HIS A 190 31.36 -1.83 3.36
N GLY A 191 30.97 -2.53 2.28
CA GLY A 191 30.38 -3.85 2.35
C GLY A 191 28.92 -3.84 2.82
N TRP A 192 28.29 -5.01 2.81
CA TRP A 192 26.86 -5.20 3.00
C TRP A 192 26.33 -4.93 4.43
N ARG A 193 27.23 -4.95 5.44
CA ARG A 193 26.81 -4.74 6.85
C ARG A 193 26.32 -3.33 7.12
N LEU A 194 26.98 -2.32 6.55
CA LEU A 194 26.61 -0.92 6.78
C LEU A 194 25.23 -0.56 6.21
N PRO A 195 24.83 -0.96 4.98
CA PRO A 195 23.45 -0.86 4.50
C PRO A 195 22.42 -1.51 5.42
N SER A 196 22.70 -2.69 5.96
CA SER A 196 21.78 -3.37 6.88
C SER A 196 21.59 -2.58 8.19
N LEU A 197 22.67 -2.00 8.73
CA LEU A 197 22.60 -1.12 9.90
C LEU A 197 21.88 0.20 9.59
N LEU A 198 22.07 0.76 8.40
CA LEU A 198 21.32 1.95 7.97
C LEU A 198 19.82 1.71 7.99
N VAL A 199 19.35 0.60 7.43
CA VAL A 199 17.92 0.24 7.45
C VAL A 199 17.44 0.09 8.90
N ALA A 200 18.20 -0.58 9.75
CA ALA A 200 17.86 -0.71 11.17
C ALA A 200 17.77 0.64 11.87
N ALA A 201 18.74 1.53 11.65
CA ALA A 201 18.76 2.87 12.24
C ALA A 201 17.59 3.74 11.76
N VAL A 202 17.30 3.73 10.46
CA VAL A 202 16.16 4.46 9.88
C VAL A 202 14.84 3.95 10.48
N ALA A 203 14.63 2.64 10.54
CA ALA A 203 13.42 2.07 11.14
C ALA A 203 13.28 2.47 12.62
N LEU A 204 14.35 2.38 13.42
CA LEU A 204 14.33 2.77 14.83
C LEU A 204 14.11 4.27 15.03
N SER A 205 14.67 5.13 14.19
CA SER A 205 14.50 6.60 14.30
C SER A 205 13.05 7.04 14.08
N VAL A 206 12.27 6.27 13.32
CA VAL A 206 10.86 6.55 13.05
C VAL A 206 9.94 6.09 14.19
N VAL A 207 10.37 5.12 15.02
CA VAL A 207 9.55 4.62 16.15
C VAL A 207 9.10 5.73 17.11
N PRO A 208 9.97 6.63 17.62
CA PRO A 208 9.53 7.70 18.49
C PRO A 208 8.58 8.68 17.80
N LEU A 209 8.75 8.97 16.51
CA LEU A 209 7.83 9.83 15.76
C LEU A 209 6.43 9.21 15.70
N VAL A 210 6.34 7.92 15.36
CA VAL A 210 5.06 7.20 15.36
C VAL A 210 4.44 7.16 16.76
N TRP A 211 5.23 6.86 17.78
CA TRP A 211 4.74 6.76 19.15
C TRP A 211 4.19 8.10 19.69
N LEU A 212 4.82 9.21 19.38
CA LEU A 212 4.46 10.53 19.87
C LEU A 212 3.29 11.15 19.07
N PHE A 213 3.28 11.02 17.76
CA PHE A 213 2.38 11.78 16.88
C PHE A 213 1.24 10.97 16.27
N VAL A 214 1.39 9.64 16.08
CA VAL A 214 0.30 8.82 15.56
C VAL A 214 -0.70 8.52 16.67
N ARG A 215 -1.98 8.73 16.38
CA ARG A 215 -3.12 8.34 17.22
C ARG A 215 -3.99 7.36 16.44
N ASP A 216 -4.68 6.49 17.15
CA ASP A 216 -5.43 5.40 16.53
C ASP A 216 -6.72 5.89 15.88
N TYR A 217 -7.37 6.87 16.53
CA TYR A 217 -8.62 7.46 16.05
C TYR A 217 -8.61 8.98 16.26
N PRO A 218 -9.35 9.74 15.42
CA PRO A 218 -9.57 11.17 15.64
C PRO A 218 -10.17 11.50 17.00
N SER A 219 -11.10 10.66 17.49
CA SER A 219 -11.72 10.80 18.81
C SER A 219 -10.72 10.73 19.97
N ASP A 220 -9.56 10.09 19.80
CA ASP A 220 -8.53 10.00 20.86
C ASP A 220 -7.90 11.37 21.18
N VAL A 221 -8.06 12.35 20.29
CA VAL A 221 -7.59 13.75 20.44
C VAL A 221 -8.75 14.76 20.38
N GLY A 222 -9.98 14.29 20.58
CA GLY A 222 -11.16 15.17 20.65
C GLY A 222 -11.57 15.82 19.34
N VAL A 223 -11.09 15.31 18.18
CA VAL A 223 -11.47 15.83 16.86
C VAL A 223 -12.27 14.81 16.07
N ARG A 224 -12.96 15.27 15.04
CA ARG A 224 -13.59 14.42 14.02
C ARG A 224 -12.61 14.09 12.90
N ALA A 225 -12.94 13.12 12.05
CA ALA A 225 -12.19 12.90 10.83
C ALA A 225 -12.21 14.16 9.93
N TYR A 226 -11.10 14.40 9.24
CA TYR A 226 -10.96 15.58 8.38
C TYR A 226 -12.05 15.63 7.29
N GLY A 227 -12.79 16.72 7.25
CA GLY A 227 -13.91 16.90 6.30
C GLY A 227 -15.20 16.17 6.69
N ALA A 228 -15.32 15.67 7.92
CA ALA A 228 -16.55 15.05 8.40
C ALA A 228 -17.63 16.11 8.69
N PRO A 229 -18.92 15.85 8.32
CA PRO A 229 -20.03 16.74 8.62
C PRO A 229 -20.19 16.97 10.14
N ALA A 230 -20.78 18.11 10.51
CA ALA A 230 -21.14 18.37 11.88
C ALA A 230 -22.16 17.33 12.38
N GLY A 231 -21.94 16.77 13.58
CA GLY A 231 -22.82 15.77 14.15
C GLY A 231 -22.59 14.33 13.66
N SER A 232 -21.62 14.07 12.76
CA SER A 232 -21.30 12.72 12.34
C SER A 232 -20.31 12.04 13.29
N ASP A 233 -20.49 10.72 13.52
CA ASP A 233 -19.56 9.87 14.28
C ASP A 233 -18.32 9.44 13.46
N ALA A 234 -18.06 10.08 12.33
CA ALA A 234 -16.91 9.76 11.48
C ALA A 234 -15.60 9.97 12.23
N GLY A 235 -14.83 8.90 12.39
CA GLY A 235 -13.59 8.89 13.17
C GLY A 235 -13.77 8.49 14.63
N ALA A 236 -15.00 8.17 15.08
CA ALA A 236 -15.24 7.60 16.40
C ALA A 236 -14.63 6.19 16.52
N ARG A 237 -14.24 5.84 17.74
CA ARG A 237 -13.69 4.51 18.02
C ARG A 237 -14.82 3.48 17.99
N VAL A 238 -14.75 2.58 17.02
CA VAL A 238 -15.64 1.42 16.98
C VAL A 238 -14.92 0.25 17.69
N PRO A 239 -15.47 -0.29 18.78
CA PRO A 239 -14.91 -1.49 19.42
C PRO A 239 -15.00 -2.66 18.46
N ILE A 240 -13.87 -3.18 18.00
CA ILE A 240 -13.83 -4.30 17.06
C ILE A 240 -13.18 -5.49 17.75
N ALA A 241 -13.98 -6.54 17.98
CA ALA A 241 -13.50 -7.81 18.50
C ALA A 241 -12.84 -8.63 17.38
N GLY A 242 -11.74 -9.36 17.70
CA GLY A 242 -11.33 -10.48 16.83
C GLY A 242 -9.93 -10.50 16.25
N GLY A 243 -8.94 -9.77 16.53
CA GLY A 243 -7.52 -9.98 16.14
C GLY A 243 -7.32 -10.66 14.77
N ALA A 244 -6.28 -11.48 14.64
CA ALA A 244 -5.90 -12.15 13.38
C ALA A 244 -7.02 -13.01 12.76
N ASN A 245 -7.83 -13.69 13.60
CA ASN A 245 -8.95 -14.50 13.11
C ASN A 245 -10.01 -13.65 12.37
N ARG A 246 -10.05 -12.33 12.61
CA ARG A 246 -10.93 -11.43 11.87
C ARG A 246 -10.54 -11.36 10.39
N ALA A 247 -9.26 -11.40 10.05
CA ALA A 247 -8.83 -11.40 8.65
C ALA A 247 -9.45 -12.55 7.87
N LEU A 248 -9.45 -13.77 8.45
CA LEU A 248 -10.06 -14.95 7.82
C LEU A 248 -11.59 -14.86 7.78
N LYS A 249 -12.24 -14.34 8.84
CA LYS A 249 -13.71 -14.13 8.87
C LYS A 249 -14.12 -13.11 7.81
N VAL A 250 -13.36 -12.02 7.65
CA VAL A 250 -13.61 -11.02 6.62
C VAL A 250 -13.43 -11.65 5.24
N LEU A 251 -12.35 -12.42 5.00
CA LEU A 251 -12.18 -13.15 3.75
C LEU A 251 -13.40 -14.01 3.43
N ALA A 252 -13.84 -14.84 4.37
CA ALA A 252 -15.01 -15.71 4.20
C ALA A 252 -16.31 -14.93 3.90
N SER A 253 -16.43 -13.71 4.43
CA SER A 253 -17.56 -12.82 4.16
C SER A 253 -17.45 -12.17 2.79
N VAL A 254 -16.31 -11.55 2.46
CA VAL A 254 -16.14 -10.79 1.22
C VAL A 254 -16.01 -11.69 0.00
N ALA A 255 -15.47 -12.91 0.15
CA ALA A 255 -15.37 -13.90 -0.92
C ALA A 255 -16.72 -14.37 -1.45
N ARG A 256 -17.80 -14.17 -0.70
CA ARG A 256 -19.18 -14.43 -1.16
C ARG A 256 -19.72 -13.32 -2.08
N ARG A 257 -19.02 -12.20 -2.16
CA ARG A 257 -19.46 -11.02 -2.96
C ARG A 257 -18.68 -10.97 -4.27
N PRO A 258 -19.36 -10.97 -5.44
CA PRO A 258 -18.67 -10.91 -6.74
C PRO A 258 -17.71 -9.73 -6.88
N GLY A 259 -18.04 -8.57 -6.29
CA GLY A 259 -17.19 -7.38 -6.31
C GLY A 259 -15.79 -7.62 -5.71
N PHE A 260 -15.65 -8.52 -4.74
CA PHE A 260 -14.34 -8.88 -4.19
C PHE A 260 -13.47 -9.56 -5.25
N TRP A 261 -14.01 -10.54 -5.97
CA TRP A 261 -13.25 -11.28 -6.99
C TRP A 261 -12.89 -10.42 -8.19
N LEU A 262 -13.76 -9.46 -8.55
CA LEU A 262 -13.50 -8.48 -9.60
C LEU A 262 -12.31 -7.60 -9.22
N LEU A 263 -12.27 -7.08 -7.97
CA LEU A 263 -11.14 -6.29 -7.49
C LEU A 263 -9.88 -7.13 -7.30
N ALA A 264 -9.99 -8.32 -6.70
CA ALA A 264 -8.86 -9.20 -6.46
C ALA A 264 -8.24 -9.70 -7.77
N GLY A 265 -9.06 -10.11 -8.75
CA GLY A 265 -8.62 -10.54 -10.07
C GLY A 265 -7.98 -9.40 -10.86
N GLY A 266 -8.62 -8.23 -10.92
CA GLY A 266 -8.04 -7.05 -11.56
C GLY A 266 -6.71 -6.65 -10.93
N PHE A 267 -6.62 -6.71 -9.60
CA PHE A 267 -5.38 -6.37 -8.89
C PHE A 267 -4.31 -7.46 -8.99
N ALA A 268 -4.68 -8.73 -9.14
CA ALA A 268 -3.75 -9.82 -9.47
C ALA A 268 -3.12 -9.61 -10.86
N ILE A 269 -3.92 -9.17 -11.84
CA ILE A 269 -3.43 -8.80 -13.18
C ILE A 269 -2.50 -7.57 -13.10
N CYS A 270 -2.83 -6.60 -12.22
CA CYS A 270 -1.92 -5.49 -11.94
C CYS A 270 -0.55 -5.99 -11.48
N GLY A 271 -0.51 -6.86 -10.46
CA GLY A 271 0.73 -7.46 -9.97
C GLY A 271 1.48 -8.24 -11.04
N ALA A 272 0.76 -9.02 -11.82
CA ALA A 272 1.32 -9.80 -12.93
C ALA A 272 2.01 -8.89 -13.97
N SER A 273 1.34 -7.82 -14.39
CA SER A 273 1.85 -6.91 -15.43
C SER A 273 2.95 -5.96 -14.93
N THR A 274 2.91 -5.54 -13.65
CA THR A 274 3.90 -4.62 -13.07
C THR A 274 5.09 -5.37 -12.48
N ASN A 275 5.02 -5.77 -11.21
CA ASN A 275 6.12 -6.37 -10.49
C ASN A 275 6.56 -7.72 -11.08
N GLY A 276 5.58 -8.53 -11.50
CA GLY A 276 5.84 -9.88 -12.03
C GLY A 276 6.53 -9.86 -13.39
N LEU A 277 6.05 -9.06 -14.31
CA LEU A 277 6.57 -9.04 -15.69
C LEU A 277 7.56 -7.89 -15.91
N VAL A 278 7.11 -6.63 -15.90
CA VAL A 278 7.99 -5.49 -16.21
C VAL A 278 9.09 -5.34 -15.17
N GLY A 279 8.74 -5.35 -13.88
CA GLY A 279 9.73 -5.18 -12.80
C GLY A 279 10.81 -6.26 -12.77
N THR A 280 10.48 -7.48 -13.21
CA THR A 280 11.40 -8.63 -13.17
C THR A 280 12.14 -8.85 -14.48
N HIS A 281 11.48 -8.69 -15.62
CA HIS A 281 12.01 -9.15 -16.91
C HIS A 281 12.32 -8.04 -17.93
N PHE A 282 11.94 -6.78 -17.66
CA PHE A 282 12.16 -5.70 -18.63
C PHE A 282 13.63 -5.52 -19.02
N VAL A 283 14.54 -5.54 -18.03
CA VAL A 283 15.99 -5.37 -18.29
C VAL A 283 16.54 -6.51 -19.14
N THR A 284 16.15 -7.75 -18.81
CA THR A 284 16.57 -8.94 -19.55
C THR A 284 15.99 -8.94 -20.97
N ALA A 285 14.69 -8.62 -21.12
CA ALA A 285 14.05 -8.54 -22.42
C ALA A 285 14.67 -7.45 -23.31
N ALA A 286 14.97 -6.28 -22.74
CA ALA A 286 15.65 -5.21 -23.46
C ALA A 286 17.08 -5.63 -23.88
N HIS A 287 17.78 -6.37 -23.04
CA HIS A 287 19.10 -6.92 -23.37
C HIS A 287 19.03 -7.95 -24.49
N ASP A 288 18.04 -8.82 -24.51
CA ASP A 288 17.80 -9.78 -25.59
C ASP A 288 17.61 -9.09 -26.96
N HIS A 289 17.15 -7.84 -26.95
CA HIS A 289 17.00 -6.99 -28.15
C HIS A 289 18.21 -6.06 -28.39
N GLY A 290 19.34 -6.29 -27.72
CA GLY A 290 20.61 -5.56 -27.91
C GLY A 290 20.73 -4.25 -27.12
N MET A 291 19.78 -3.90 -26.24
CA MET A 291 19.90 -2.72 -25.38
C MET A 291 20.90 -2.98 -24.23
N PRO A 292 21.83 -2.06 -23.95
CA PRO A 292 22.71 -2.19 -22.78
C PRO A 292 21.89 -2.31 -21.48
N PRO A 293 22.22 -3.28 -20.58
CA PRO A 293 21.48 -3.46 -19.32
C PRO A 293 21.44 -2.20 -18.45
N THR A 294 22.48 -1.38 -18.46
CA THR A 294 22.54 -0.10 -17.74
C THR A 294 21.50 0.90 -18.25
N THR A 295 21.32 0.97 -19.58
CA THR A 295 20.30 1.82 -20.21
C THR A 295 18.90 1.33 -19.84
N ALA A 296 18.63 0.02 -19.94
CA ALA A 296 17.35 -0.57 -19.58
C ALA A 296 17.03 -0.36 -18.09
N ALA A 297 18.00 -0.54 -17.19
CA ALA A 297 17.85 -0.27 -15.77
C ALA A 297 17.57 1.22 -15.50
N GLY A 298 18.22 2.13 -16.21
CA GLY A 298 17.96 3.57 -16.14
C GLY A 298 16.53 3.92 -16.56
N LEU A 299 16.02 3.31 -17.65
CA LEU A 299 14.63 3.49 -18.08
C LEU A 299 13.63 2.98 -17.02
N LEU A 300 13.91 1.83 -16.42
CA LEU A 300 13.07 1.29 -15.33
C LEU A 300 13.10 2.18 -14.07
N ALA A 301 14.25 2.79 -13.76
CA ALA A 301 14.33 3.76 -12.67
C ALA A 301 13.47 5.02 -12.95
N LEU A 302 13.43 5.48 -14.20
CA LEU A 302 12.56 6.61 -14.61
C LEU A 302 11.06 6.26 -14.46
N VAL A 303 10.66 5.01 -14.71
CA VAL A 303 9.30 4.55 -14.39
C VAL A 303 8.96 4.85 -12.93
N GLY A 304 9.89 4.59 -11.99
CA GLY A 304 9.68 4.89 -10.57
C GLY A 304 9.52 6.38 -10.27
N ILE A 305 10.18 7.27 -11.01
CA ILE A 305 10.01 8.73 -10.85
C ILE A 305 8.61 9.15 -11.30
N PHE A 306 8.17 8.69 -12.46
CA PHE A 306 6.83 9.00 -12.98
C PHE A 306 5.72 8.36 -12.13
N ASP A 307 5.98 7.20 -11.52
CA ASP A 307 5.05 6.53 -10.61
C ASP A 307 4.65 7.41 -9.42
N VAL A 308 5.60 8.13 -8.81
CA VAL A 308 5.30 9.06 -7.72
C VAL A 308 4.26 10.09 -8.16
N ALA A 309 4.48 10.72 -9.31
CA ALA A 309 3.56 11.74 -9.85
C ALA A 309 2.21 11.12 -10.23
N GLY A 310 2.23 9.98 -10.92
CA GLY A 310 1.03 9.27 -11.37
C GLY A 310 0.15 8.79 -10.22
N THR A 311 0.76 8.22 -9.20
CA THR A 311 0.04 7.71 -8.01
C THR A 311 -0.61 8.84 -7.22
N ILE A 312 0.06 10.00 -7.04
CA ILE A 312 -0.53 11.18 -6.39
C ILE A 312 -1.67 11.74 -7.24
N ALA A 313 -1.46 11.88 -8.55
CA ALA A 313 -2.48 12.35 -9.48
C ALA A 313 -3.70 11.42 -9.49
N SER A 314 -3.49 10.10 -9.52
CA SER A 314 -4.56 9.10 -9.43
C SER A 314 -5.35 9.22 -8.13
N GLY A 315 -4.65 9.43 -7.01
CA GLY A 315 -5.29 9.68 -5.73
C GLY A 315 -6.20 10.90 -5.75
N TRP A 316 -5.71 12.01 -6.33
CA TRP A 316 -6.48 13.25 -6.49
C TRP A 316 -7.68 13.09 -7.44
N LEU A 317 -7.50 12.35 -8.55
CA LEU A 317 -8.57 12.03 -9.49
C LEU A 317 -9.62 11.12 -8.85
N SER A 318 -9.23 10.18 -7.99
CA SER A 318 -10.13 9.25 -7.31
C SER A 318 -11.13 9.95 -6.38
N ASP A 319 -10.82 11.17 -5.91
CA ASP A 319 -11.74 12.00 -5.13
C ASP A 319 -12.78 12.73 -6.01
N ARG A 320 -12.64 12.70 -7.34
CA ARG A 320 -13.44 13.50 -8.32
C ARG A 320 -14.13 12.66 -9.39
N ILE A 321 -13.52 11.57 -9.77
CA ILE A 321 -13.98 10.69 -10.85
C ILE A 321 -14.35 9.35 -10.23
N ASP A 322 -15.36 8.69 -10.78
CA ASP A 322 -15.71 7.33 -10.35
C ASP A 322 -14.48 6.41 -10.47
N PRO A 323 -14.05 5.77 -9.37
CA PRO A 323 -12.86 4.93 -9.37
C PRO A 323 -12.85 3.82 -10.42
N ARG A 324 -14.04 3.35 -10.86
CA ARG A 324 -14.15 2.32 -11.91
C ARG A 324 -13.67 2.81 -13.26
N TYR A 325 -13.98 4.07 -13.63
CA TYR A 325 -13.50 4.66 -14.88
C TYR A 325 -11.99 4.91 -14.83
N LEU A 326 -11.44 5.27 -13.67
CA LEU A 326 -10.00 5.39 -13.51
C LEU A 326 -9.31 4.04 -13.73
N LEU A 327 -9.81 2.97 -13.10
CA LEU A 327 -9.26 1.62 -13.30
C LEU A 327 -9.42 1.16 -14.76
N LEU A 328 -10.57 1.43 -15.39
CA LEU A 328 -10.76 1.15 -16.82
C LEU A 328 -9.66 1.82 -17.65
N GLY A 329 -9.43 3.12 -17.44
CA GLY A 329 -8.42 3.88 -18.17
C GLY A 329 -7.01 3.33 -17.93
N TYR A 330 -6.62 3.13 -16.67
CA TYR A 330 -5.31 2.62 -16.30
C TYR A 330 -5.04 1.23 -16.90
N TYR A 331 -5.93 0.28 -16.70
CA TYR A 331 -5.74 -1.07 -17.26
C TYR A 331 -5.75 -1.08 -18.79
N SER A 332 -6.61 -0.26 -19.44
CA SER A 332 -6.65 -0.17 -20.91
C SER A 332 -5.34 0.41 -21.47
N LEU A 333 -4.85 1.51 -20.89
CA LEU A 333 -3.61 2.14 -21.33
C LEU A 333 -2.39 1.24 -21.06
N ARG A 334 -2.35 0.60 -19.90
CA ARG A 334 -1.32 -0.40 -19.55
C ARG A 334 -1.33 -1.56 -20.54
N GLY A 335 -2.50 -2.13 -20.81
CA GLY A 335 -2.63 -3.23 -21.74
C GLY A 335 -2.12 -2.86 -23.13
N LEU A 336 -2.55 -1.70 -23.65
CA LEU A 336 -2.10 -1.19 -24.94
C LEU A 336 -0.58 -0.97 -24.97
N SER A 337 0.00 -0.38 -23.92
CA SER A 337 1.44 -0.14 -23.84
C SER A 337 2.25 -1.44 -23.82
N LEU A 338 1.75 -2.49 -23.15
CA LEU A 338 2.39 -3.81 -23.13
C LEU A 338 2.30 -4.53 -24.48
N LEU A 339 1.18 -4.38 -25.21
CA LEU A 339 1.02 -4.96 -26.54
C LEU A 339 2.00 -4.37 -27.56
N ILE A 340 2.35 -3.08 -27.44
CA ILE A 340 3.29 -2.43 -28.35
C ILE A 340 4.75 -2.51 -27.87
N LEU A 341 5.01 -2.87 -26.60
CA LEU A 341 6.35 -2.90 -26.02
C LEU A 341 7.37 -3.74 -26.81
N PRO A 342 7.07 -4.96 -27.30
CA PRO A 342 8.02 -5.74 -28.09
C PRO A 342 8.56 -4.99 -29.31
N SER A 343 7.73 -4.19 -29.95
CA SER A 343 8.13 -3.38 -31.13
C SER A 343 8.99 -2.15 -30.79
N LEU A 344 9.05 -1.77 -29.50
CA LEU A 344 9.84 -0.64 -29.01
C LEU A 344 11.22 -1.06 -28.51
N LEU A 345 11.41 -2.35 -28.23
CA LEU A 345 12.68 -2.88 -27.76
C LEU A 345 13.70 -2.92 -28.92
N GLY A 346 14.92 -2.49 -28.66
CA GLY A 346 15.98 -2.45 -29.65
C GLY A 346 17.30 -1.93 -29.05
N PRO A 347 18.40 -1.94 -29.85
CA PRO A 347 19.72 -1.54 -29.34
C PRO A 347 19.83 -0.07 -28.95
N HIS A 348 18.94 0.77 -29.51
CA HIS A 348 18.91 2.21 -29.24
C HIS A 348 17.55 2.63 -28.69
N THR A 349 17.57 3.56 -27.72
CA THR A 349 16.35 4.14 -27.17
C THR A 349 15.71 5.07 -28.20
N GLN A 350 14.55 4.67 -28.73
CA GLN A 350 13.77 5.48 -29.66
C GLN A 350 12.85 6.46 -28.90
N PRO A 351 12.39 7.56 -29.53
CA PRO A 351 11.44 8.49 -28.91
C PRO A 351 10.15 7.80 -28.39
N SER A 352 9.67 6.77 -29.09
CA SER A 352 8.50 5.96 -28.67
C SER A 352 8.72 5.20 -27.37
N MET A 353 9.94 4.77 -27.05
CA MET A 353 10.28 4.16 -25.77
C MET A 353 10.13 5.17 -24.62
N TRP A 354 10.48 6.44 -24.81
CA TRP A 354 10.24 7.48 -23.82
C TRP A 354 8.75 7.67 -23.52
N VAL A 355 7.91 7.63 -24.57
CA VAL A 355 6.46 7.68 -24.39
C VAL A 355 5.98 6.51 -23.56
N PHE A 356 6.45 5.28 -23.84
CA PHE A 356 6.15 4.11 -23.04
C PHE A 356 6.56 4.30 -21.57
N ILE A 357 7.79 4.74 -21.29
CA ILE A 357 8.32 4.93 -19.93
C ILE A 357 7.50 5.94 -19.13
N VAL A 358 7.14 7.07 -19.75
CA VAL A 358 6.32 8.10 -19.10
C VAL A 358 4.93 7.56 -18.79
N PHE A 359 4.24 7.00 -19.78
CA PHE A 359 2.87 6.50 -19.59
C PHE A 359 2.82 5.31 -18.63
N TYR A 360 3.71 4.36 -18.78
CA TYR A 360 3.78 3.19 -17.94
C TYR A 360 4.16 3.55 -16.50
N GLY A 361 5.06 4.52 -16.33
CA GLY A 361 5.44 5.04 -15.02
C GLY A 361 4.29 5.74 -14.32
N LEU A 362 3.59 6.65 -15.01
CA LEU A 362 2.42 7.33 -14.47
C LEU A 362 1.31 6.35 -14.03
N ASP A 363 1.26 5.16 -14.62
CA ASP A 363 0.27 4.12 -14.35
C ASP A 363 0.75 3.05 -13.35
N TRP A 364 2.04 2.98 -13.01
CA TRP A 364 2.64 1.84 -12.28
C TRP A 364 1.87 1.43 -11.02
N ILE A 365 1.65 2.35 -10.08
CA ILE A 365 0.87 2.12 -8.85
C ILE A 365 -0.46 2.92 -8.85
N ALA A 366 -0.77 3.64 -9.93
CA ALA A 366 -1.95 4.49 -10.02
C ALA A 366 -3.29 3.75 -9.79
N THR A 367 -3.32 2.43 -9.95
CA THR A 367 -4.49 1.59 -9.68
C THR A 367 -4.79 1.41 -8.18
N VAL A 368 -3.85 1.73 -7.28
CA VAL A 368 -4.01 1.54 -5.82
C VAL A 368 -5.06 2.47 -5.21
N PRO A 369 -5.00 3.82 -5.37
CA PRO A 369 -5.96 4.71 -4.75
C PRO A 369 -7.42 4.38 -5.09
N PRO A 370 -7.81 4.19 -6.38
CA PRO A 370 -9.19 3.84 -6.73
C PRO A 370 -9.61 2.47 -6.19
N THR A 371 -8.70 1.48 -6.13
CA THR A 371 -9.00 0.16 -5.58
C THR A 371 -9.25 0.23 -4.07
N VAL A 372 -8.46 1.00 -3.32
CA VAL A 372 -8.67 1.24 -1.88
C VAL A 372 -10.05 1.86 -1.62
N LEU A 373 -10.42 2.88 -2.42
CA LEU A 373 -11.73 3.53 -2.30
C LEU A 373 -12.87 2.55 -2.59
N LEU A 374 -12.79 1.76 -3.66
CA LEU A 374 -13.79 0.74 -3.98
C LEU A 374 -13.91 -0.33 -2.90
N CYS A 375 -12.80 -0.80 -2.33
CA CYS A 375 -12.85 -1.73 -1.20
C CYS A 375 -13.60 -1.14 -0.01
N ARG A 376 -13.39 0.15 0.28
CA ARG A 376 -14.09 0.83 1.36
C ARG A 376 -15.58 1.02 1.05
N GLU A 377 -15.94 1.41 -0.15
CA GLU A 377 -17.35 1.56 -0.57
C GLU A 377 -18.12 0.24 -0.52
N LEU A 378 -17.50 -0.86 -0.96
CA LEU A 378 -18.13 -2.17 -1.02
C LEU A 378 -18.20 -2.89 0.33
N PHE A 379 -17.17 -2.72 1.17
CA PHE A 379 -17.00 -3.52 2.40
C PHE A 379 -17.02 -2.68 3.69
N GLY A 380 -17.19 -1.37 3.58
CA GLY A 380 -17.34 -0.47 4.72
C GLY A 380 -16.17 -0.55 5.71
N ALA A 381 -16.45 -0.88 6.97
CA ALA A 381 -15.44 -1.00 8.02
C ALA A 381 -14.44 -2.15 7.78
N ASP A 382 -14.81 -3.17 7.01
CA ASP A 382 -13.92 -4.28 6.64
C ASP A 382 -13.05 -3.95 5.41
N GLY A 383 -13.24 -2.76 4.80
CA GLY A 383 -12.53 -2.31 3.60
C GLY A 383 -11.00 -2.47 3.66
N PRO A 384 -10.31 -2.03 4.72
CA PRO A 384 -8.86 -2.19 4.83
C PRO A 384 -8.39 -3.65 4.85
N ILE A 385 -9.13 -4.54 5.52
CA ILE A 385 -8.82 -5.98 5.56
C ILE A 385 -9.11 -6.61 4.20
N ALA A 386 -10.25 -6.27 3.58
CA ALA A 386 -10.60 -6.73 2.23
C ALA A 386 -9.55 -6.30 1.21
N PHE A 387 -9.08 -5.04 1.30
CA PHE A 387 -7.98 -4.56 0.46
C PHE A 387 -6.67 -5.30 0.74
N GLY A 388 -6.40 -5.71 1.97
CA GLY A 388 -5.28 -6.58 2.29
C GLY A 388 -5.29 -7.89 1.51
N TRP A 389 -6.46 -8.52 1.37
CA TRP A 389 -6.64 -9.73 0.57
C TRP A 389 -6.54 -9.47 -0.94
N VAL A 390 -7.07 -8.34 -1.40
CA VAL A 390 -6.89 -7.87 -2.80
C VAL A 390 -5.40 -7.64 -3.09
N PHE A 391 -4.65 -7.07 -2.14
CA PHE A 391 -3.20 -6.89 -2.26
C PHE A 391 -2.43 -8.22 -2.20
N ALA A 392 -2.88 -9.18 -1.39
CA ALA A 392 -2.31 -10.53 -1.43
C ALA A 392 -2.50 -11.18 -2.81
N ALA A 393 -3.66 -11.02 -3.44
CA ALA A 393 -3.90 -11.48 -4.81
C ALA A 393 -2.95 -10.82 -5.83
N HIS A 394 -2.62 -9.53 -5.66
CA HIS A 394 -1.62 -8.84 -6.46
C HIS A 394 -0.25 -9.53 -6.37
N GLN A 395 0.20 -9.89 -5.18
CA GLN A 395 1.50 -10.55 -5.00
C GLN A 395 1.51 -11.97 -5.58
N VAL A 396 0.39 -12.68 -5.48
CA VAL A 396 0.24 -14.00 -6.15
C VAL A 396 0.30 -13.84 -7.67
N GLY A 397 -0.39 -12.85 -8.23
CA GLY A 397 -0.34 -12.54 -9.65
C GLY A 397 1.08 -12.19 -10.11
N ALA A 398 1.81 -11.40 -9.33
CA ALA A 398 3.20 -11.06 -9.61
C ALA A 398 4.10 -12.30 -9.63
N ALA A 399 3.97 -13.19 -8.65
CA ALA A 399 4.77 -14.42 -8.57
C ALA A 399 4.49 -15.36 -9.75
N ILE A 400 3.22 -15.53 -10.11
CA ILE A 400 2.82 -16.37 -11.26
C ILE A 400 3.41 -15.80 -12.56
N ALA A 401 3.33 -14.48 -12.77
CA ALA A 401 3.81 -13.85 -13.99
C ALA A 401 5.34 -13.86 -14.06
N ALA A 402 6.05 -13.65 -12.95
CA ALA A 402 7.50 -13.72 -12.91
C ALA A 402 8.02 -15.10 -13.31
N THR A 403 7.44 -16.16 -12.74
CA THR A 403 7.82 -17.54 -13.09
C THR A 403 7.37 -17.89 -14.51
N GLY A 404 6.13 -17.53 -14.87
CA GLY A 404 5.55 -17.87 -16.17
C GLY A 404 6.27 -17.19 -17.34
N ALA A 405 6.67 -15.92 -17.19
CA ALA A 405 7.43 -15.21 -18.22
C ALA A 405 8.83 -15.78 -18.42
N GLY A 406 9.52 -16.20 -17.34
CA GLY A 406 10.79 -16.91 -17.45
C GLY A 406 10.64 -18.22 -18.21
N LEU A 407 9.62 -19.01 -17.89
CA LEU A 407 9.33 -20.28 -18.58
C LEU A 407 9.00 -20.05 -20.08
N ILE A 408 8.20 -19.02 -20.40
CA ILE A 408 7.90 -18.66 -21.81
C ILE A 408 9.20 -18.36 -22.56
N ARG A 409 10.09 -17.56 -21.96
CA ARG A 409 11.39 -17.24 -22.58
C ARG A 409 12.23 -18.49 -22.80
N ASP A 410 12.32 -19.38 -21.82
CA ASP A 410 13.10 -20.62 -21.92
C ASP A 410 12.57 -21.55 -23.03
N LEU A 411 11.24 -21.57 -23.23
CA LEU A 411 10.59 -22.41 -24.24
C LEU A 411 10.58 -21.80 -25.64
N GLN A 412 10.45 -20.46 -25.75
CA GLN A 412 10.25 -19.75 -27.03
C GLN A 412 11.44 -18.88 -27.47
N GLY A 413 12.42 -18.69 -26.58
CA GLY A 413 13.58 -17.84 -26.85
C GLY A 413 13.30 -16.32 -26.77
N SER A 414 12.05 -15.90 -26.52
CA SER A 414 11.66 -14.49 -26.36
C SER A 414 10.60 -14.29 -25.28
N TYR A 415 10.44 -13.03 -24.86
CA TYR A 415 9.37 -12.62 -23.93
C TYR A 415 8.09 -12.15 -24.63
N ASP A 416 8.01 -12.16 -25.95
CA ASP A 416 6.93 -11.53 -26.72
C ASP A 416 5.55 -12.05 -26.33
N LEU A 417 5.41 -13.37 -26.21
CA LEU A 417 4.15 -13.96 -25.77
C LEU A 417 3.76 -13.51 -24.36
N ALA A 418 4.73 -13.35 -23.45
CA ALA A 418 4.45 -12.86 -22.09
C ALA A 418 3.92 -11.43 -22.11
N TRP A 419 4.46 -10.54 -22.94
CA TRP A 419 3.97 -9.18 -23.12
C TRP A 419 2.56 -9.15 -23.69
N TYR A 420 2.28 -9.93 -24.74
CA TYR A 420 0.95 -10.01 -25.35
C TYR A 420 -0.10 -10.58 -24.38
N LEU A 421 0.25 -11.64 -23.63
CA LEU A 421 -0.66 -12.19 -22.61
C LEU A 421 -0.96 -11.18 -21.50
N ALA A 422 0.05 -10.47 -21.01
CA ALA A 422 -0.15 -9.45 -19.98
C ALA A 422 -0.99 -8.28 -20.51
N GLY A 423 -0.78 -7.86 -21.74
CA GLY A 423 -1.62 -6.84 -22.39
C GLY A 423 -3.07 -7.26 -22.51
N ALA A 424 -3.32 -8.50 -22.95
CA ALA A 424 -4.67 -9.07 -23.05
C ALA A 424 -5.35 -9.20 -21.66
N LEU A 425 -4.61 -9.66 -20.65
CA LEU A 425 -5.11 -9.73 -19.27
C LEU A 425 -5.47 -8.34 -18.72
N CYS A 426 -4.70 -7.31 -19.04
CA CYS A 426 -5.05 -5.93 -18.67
C CYS A 426 -6.39 -5.50 -19.31
N GLY A 427 -6.70 -5.89 -20.55
CA GLY A 427 -8.01 -5.70 -21.16
C GLY A 427 -9.14 -6.38 -20.37
N ILE A 428 -8.89 -7.59 -19.87
CA ILE A 428 -9.83 -8.28 -18.98
C ILE A 428 -10.00 -7.51 -17.66
N ALA A 429 -8.91 -7.03 -17.03
CA ALA A 429 -8.98 -6.24 -15.81
C ALA A 429 -9.75 -4.92 -16.00
N ALA A 430 -9.58 -4.28 -17.16
CA ALA A 430 -10.34 -3.10 -17.56
C ALA A 430 -11.85 -3.39 -17.61
N ALA A 431 -12.26 -4.49 -18.25
CA ALA A 431 -13.65 -4.93 -18.26
C ALA A 431 -14.15 -5.29 -16.85
N MET A 432 -13.35 -6.01 -16.05
CA MET A 432 -13.70 -6.36 -14.68
C MET A 432 -13.98 -5.13 -13.82
N SER A 433 -13.22 -4.04 -13.98
CA SER A 433 -13.43 -2.81 -13.23
C SER A 433 -14.83 -2.20 -13.45
N MET A 434 -15.36 -2.29 -14.65
CA MET A 434 -16.72 -1.80 -14.99
C MET A 434 -17.85 -2.69 -14.45
N LEU A 435 -17.57 -3.97 -14.22
CA LEU A 435 -18.54 -4.91 -13.65
C LEU A 435 -18.69 -4.74 -12.12
N VAL A 436 -17.81 -3.99 -11.47
CA VAL A 436 -17.92 -3.68 -10.04
C VAL A 436 -19.17 -2.83 -9.79
N ARG A 437 -20.16 -3.40 -9.11
CA ARG A 437 -21.40 -2.70 -8.74
C ARG A 437 -21.19 -1.90 -7.46
N ARG A 438 -21.28 -0.58 -7.56
CA ARG A 438 -21.26 0.30 -6.37
C ARG A 438 -22.60 0.26 -5.65
N PRO A 439 -22.63 0.31 -4.30
CA PRO A 439 -23.86 0.55 -3.57
C PRO A 439 -24.50 1.86 -4.08
N LYS A 440 -25.82 1.86 -4.31
CA LYS A 440 -26.52 3.12 -4.58
C LYS A 440 -26.34 3.99 -3.34
N THR A 441 -25.69 5.13 -3.47
CA THR A 441 -25.75 6.18 -2.45
C THR A 441 -27.22 6.54 -2.28
N ALA A 442 -27.76 6.30 -1.08
CA ALA A 442 -29.03 6.90 -0.72
C ALA A 442 -28.84 8.41 -0.83
N GLY A 443 -29.51 9.01 -1.81
CA GLY A 443 -29.50 10.46 -2.05
C GLY A 443 -30.12 11.22 -0.90
#